data_72d835af02745cb153370853dd7c76a0
#
_entry.id   72d835af02745cb153370853dd7c76a0
#
_cell.length_a   1.000
_cell.length_b   1.000
_cell.length_c   1.000
_cell.angle_alpha   90.00
_cell.angle_beta   90.00
_cell.angle_gamma   90.00
#
_symmetry.space_group_name_H-M   'P 1'
#
loop_
_entity.id
_entity.type
_entity.pdbx_description
1 polymer ?
#
loop_
_entity_poly.entity_id
_entity_poly.type
_entity_poly.pdbx_seq_one_letter_code
_entity_poly.pdbx_strand_id
1 'polypeptide(L)'
;MPRRKDIQSILVIGSGPIVIGQACEFDYSGSQACKALREEGFKVILVNSNPATIMTDPEIADVTYIEPLNVETLERIIEKERPDALLPTLGGQTALNLTVKLYEEGVLDKYRVKLIGANVDAIKKGEDRELFKKSMEKIGLRCPYSKAVHSVEEALDVAKNIGFPIIIRPAFTLGGTGSAIAYNFEELKILAERGLNASMINEILVEESLIGWKEFEFEVMRDKKDNVVIVCSIENFDPMGVHTGDSITVAPAQTLTDKQYQILRDAAIEIIREIGVETGGSNIQFAVNPEKFEFMVIEMNPRVSRSSALASKATGFPIAKIAAKLAVGYTLDEIPNEITKETPASFEPTLDYVVVKIPRFAFEKFPDAKPTIGTQMKSVGETMAIGRNFKEAFVKAIVGLETGKKFFEGMLTNDENYKSRIEDIKETIAIKLREPNPDRIFYIKDAFKVGLSVDEI
;
A
#
# COMPACT_ATOMS: atom_id res chain seq x y z
N MET A 1 -30.43 16.24 -0.47
CA MET A 1 -29.36 15.50 -1.17
C MET A 1 -28.06 16.25 -0.97
N PRO A 2 -27.05 15.62 -0.38
CA PRO A 2 -25.78 16.27 -0.02
C PRO A 2 -24.84 16.53 -1.21
N ARG A 3 -25.16 16.00 -2.40
CA ARG A 3 -24.37 16.16 -3.63
C ARG A 3 -24.04 17.63 -3.90
N ARG A 4 -22.78 17.92 -4.18
CA ARG A 4 -22.33 19.25 -4.61
C ARG A 4 -23.02 19.68 -5.89
N LYS A 5 -23.67 20.86 -5.85
CA LYS A 5 -24.37 21.46 -7.00
C LYS A 5 -23.49 22.33 -7.88
N ASP A 6 -22.30 22.68 -7.38
CA ASP A 6 -21.31 23.53 -8.05
C ASP A 6 -20.34 22.74 -8.93
N ILE A 7 -20.57 21.42 -9.11
CA ILE A 7 -19.82 20.50 -9.95
C ILE A 7 -20.82 19.74 -10.82
N GLN A 8 -20.55 19.63 -12.11
CA GLN A 8 -21.32 18.84 -13.08
C GLN A 8 -20.46 17.81 -13.80
N SER A 9 -19.15 18.11 -13.97
CA SER A 9 -18.21 17.28 -14.69
C SER A 9 -16.92 17.07 -13.87
N ILE A 10 -16.39 15.84 -13.92
CA ILE A 10 -15.21 15.44 -13.10
C ILE A 10 -14.21 14.72 -14.00
N LEU A 11 -12.97 15.20 -14.00
CA LEU A 11 -11.85 14.49 -14.58
C LEU A 11 -11.27 13.51 -13.56
N VAL A 12 -11.14 12.24 -13.96
CA VAL A 12 -10.49 11.17 -13.20
C VAL A 12 -9.21 10.78 -13.92
N ILE A 13 -8.09 10.79 -13.20
CA ILE A 13 -6.80 10.34 -13.73
C ILE A 13 -6.58 8.90 -13.31
N GLY A 14 -6.33 8.00 -14.27
CA GLY A 14 -5.98 6.63 -14.04
C GLY A 14 -4.53 6.43 -13.59
N SER A 15 -4.14 5.18 -13.42
CA SER A 15 -2.82 4.81 -12.87
C SER A 15 -1.75 4.57 -13.93
N GLY A 16 -2.09 4.64 -15.20
CA GLY A 16 -1.15 4.34 -16.28
C GLY A 16 -1.03 2.84 -16.57
N PRO A 17 0.11 2.40 -17.10
CA PRO A 17 0.36 0.99 -17.35
C PRO A 17 0.41 0.20 -16.03
N ILE A 18 0.03 -1.08 -16.10
CA ILE A 18 0.19 -1.99 -14.96
C ILE A 18 1.67 -2.30 -14.79
N VAL A 19 2.21 -1.93 -13.65
CA VAL A 19 3.61 -2.14 -13.24
C VAL A 19 3.67 -2.73 -11.84
N ILE A 20 4.81 -3.34 -11.48
CA ILE A 20 5.05 -3.78 -10.11
C ILE A 20 4.96 -2.55 -9.17
N GLY A 21 4.09 -2.65 -8.17
CA GLY A 21 3.84 -1.55 -7.22
C GLY A 21 2.60 -0.72 -7.54
N GLN A 22 2.10 -0.71 -8.78
CA GLN A 22 0.90 0.00 -9.21
C GLN A 22 0.13 -0.82 -10.25
N ALA A 23 -0.58 -1.85 -9.78
CA ALA A 23 -1.19 -2.88 -10.60
C ALA A 23 -2.73 -2.73 -10.74
N CYS A 24 -3.43 -3.84 -10.93
CA CYS A 24 -4.85 -3.89 -11.24
C CYS A 24 -5.77 -3.38 -10.11
N GLU A 25 -5.27 -3.23 -8.89
CA GLU A 25 -6.03 -2.70 -7.75
C GLU A 25 -6.46 -1.24 -8.00
N PHE A 26 -5.64 -0.47 -8.72
CA PHE A 26 -5.99 0.90 -9.08
C PHE A 26 -6.96 0.96 -10.26
N ASP A 27 -6.90 -0.01 -11.18
CA ASP A 27 -7.93 -0.17 -12.21
C ASP A 27 -9.31 -0.45 -11.57
N TYR A 28 -9.35 -1.38 -10.60
CA TYR A 28 -10.57 -1.63 -9.82
C TYR A 28 -11.07 -0.36 -9.12
N SER A 29 -10.19 0.35 -8.41
CA SER A 29 -10.57 1.55 -7.65
C SER A 29 -11.08 2.67 -8.56
N GLY A 30 -10.40 2.93 -9.68
CA GLY A 30 -10.81 3.92 -10.67
C GLY A 30 -12.15 3.58 -11.32
N SER A 31 -12.36 2.31 -11.69
CA SER A 31 -13.62 1.83 -12.26
C SER A 31 -14.78 2.00 -11.28
N GLN A 32 -14.59 1.65 -10.00
CA GLN A 32 -15.61 1.81 -8.96
C GLN A 32 -15.96 3.28 -8.72
N ALA A 33 -14.96 4.17 -8.75
CA ALA A 33 -15.19 5.60 -8.60
C ALA A 33 -15.97 6.19 -9.77
N CYS A 34 -15.57 5.87 -11.01
CA CYS A 34 -16.31 6.34 -12.20
C CYS A 34 -17.78 5.90 -12.16
N LYS A 35 -18.05 4.64 -11.79
CA LYS A 35 -19.42 4.14 -11.62
C LYS A 35 -20.18 4.93 -10.56
N ALA A 36 -19.59 5.12 -9.36
CA ALA A 36 -20.23 5.86 -8.28
C ALA A 36 -20.54 7.31 -8.69
N LEU A 37 -19.63 7.99 -9.36
CA LEU A 37 -19.84 9.37 -9.83
C LEU A 37 -20.92 9.46 -10.89
N ARG A 38 -20.98 8.51 -11.83
CA ARG A 38 -22.06 8.46 -12.84
C ARG A 38 -23.42 8.14 -12.22
N GLU A 39 -23.49 7.23 -11.25
CA GLU A 39 -24.70 6.94 -10.47
C GLU A 39 -25.23 8.19 -9.77
N GLU A 40 -24.34 9.08 -9.33
CA GLU A 40 -24.69 10.38 -8.75
C GLU A 40 -25.00 11.45 -9.81
N GLY A 41 -24.95 11.11 -11.12
CA GLY A 41 -25.31 11.97 -12.24
C GLY A 41 -24.26 13.02 -12.61
N PHE A 42 -22.98 12.78 -12.34
CA PHE A 42 -21.87 13.60 -12.86
C PHE A 42 -21.44 13.11 -14.25
N LYS A 43 -21.05 14.04 -15.13
CA LYS A 43 -20.31 13.70 -16.35
C LYS A 43 -18.89 13.30 -15.94
N VAL A 44 -18.48 12.06 -16.21
CA VAL A 44 -17.16 11.53 -15.89
C VAL A 44 -16.29 11.54 -17.14
N ILE A 45 -15.14 12.22 -17.04
CA ILE A 45 -14.08 12.23 -18.05
C ILE A 45 -12.93 11.44 -17.46
N LEU A 46 -12.51 10.37 -18.14
CA LEU A 46 -11.43 9.51 -17.70
C LEU A 46 -10.24 9.64 -18.65
N VAL A 47 -9.05 9.70 -18.08
CA VAL A 47 -7.80 9.55 -18.85
C VAL A 47 -6.96 8.44 -18.25
N ASN A 48 -6.53 7.49 -19.08
CA ASN A 48 -5.57 6.44 -18.73
C ASN A 48 -4.80 6.01 -19.98
N SER A 49 -3.52 5.70 -19.84
CA SER A 49 -2.70 5.31 -21.00
C SER A 49 -2.80 3.82 -21.35
N ASN A 50 -3.35 2.99 -20.48
CA ASN A 50 -3.48 1.55 -20.72
C ASN A 50 -4.87 1.22 -21.30
N PRO A 51 -4.96 0.76 -22.57
CA PRO A 51 -6.25 0.44 -23.20
C PRO A 51 -6.86 -0.88 -22.72
N ALA A 52 -6.10 -1.71 -22.00
CA ALA A 52 -6.53 -3.03 -21.57
C ALA A 52 -7.09 -3.06 -20.13
N THR A 53 -7.28 -1.90 -19.52
CA THR A 53 -7.88 -1.78 -18.18
C THR A 53 -9.40 -1.74 -18.26
N ILE A 54 -10.06 -2.20 -17.18
CA ILE A 54 -11.53 -2.12 -17.05
C ILE A 54 -12.00 -0.67 -17.04
N MET A 55 -11.23 0.23 -16.39
CA MET A 55 -11.63 1.65 -16.33
C MET A 55 -11.73 2.31 -17.70
N THR A 56 -10.96 1.84 -18.71
CA THR A 56 -10.99 2.37 -20.07
C THR A 56 -12.08 1.75 -20.95
N ASP A 57 -12.87 0.82 -20.42
CA ASP A 57 -14.05 0.32 -21.10
C ASP A 57 -15.02 1.47 -21.39
N PRO A 58 -15.58 1.56 -22.61
CA PRO A 58 -16.47 2.65 -23.02
C PRO A 58 -17.71 2.86 -22.13
N GLU A 59 -18.13 1.82 -21.40
CA GLU A 59 -19.29 1.89 -20.51
C GLU A 59 -18.95 2.50 -19.12
N ILE A 60 -17.68 2.67 -18.78
CA ILE A 60 -17.25 3.11 -17.42
C ILE A 60 -17.33 4.62 -17.24
N ALA A 61 -16.94 5.40 -18.26
CA ALA A 61 -16.96 6.86 -18.22
C ALA A 61 -17.78 7.43 -19.40
N ASP A 62 -18.21 8.69 -19.31
CA ASP A 62 -18.92 9.36 -20.40
C ASP A 62 -17.97 9.78 -21.51
N VAL A 63 -16.71 10.07 -21.16
CA VAL A 63 -15.63 10.36 -22.11
C VAL A 63 -14.36 9.65 -21.63
N THR A 64 -13.75 8.87 -22.50
CA THR A 64 -12.51 8.15 -22.19
C THR A 64 -11.38 8.57 -23.13
N TYR A 65 -10.25 9.00 -22.55
CA TYR A 65 -9.01 9.31 -23.23
C TYR A 65 -7.98 8.21 -22.97
N ILE A 66 -7.54 7.54 -24.02
CA ILE A 66 -6.42 6.60 -23.98
C ILE A 66 -5.18 7.38 -24.47
N GLU A 67 -4.57 8.10 -23.53
CA GLU A 67 -3.51 9.06 -23.84
C GLU A 67 -2.40 8.99 -22.78
N PRO A 68 -1.18 9.46 -23.10
CA PRO A 68 -0.08 9.54 -22.16
C PRO A 68 -0.43 10.37 -20.90
N LEU A 69 -0.04 9.86 -19.75
CA LEU A 69 -0.23 10.55 -18.47
C LEU A 69 0.93 11.52 -18.21
N ASN A 70 0.83 12.72 -18.76
CA ASN A 70 1.77 13.84 -18.54
C ASN A 70 1.01 15.17 -18.49
N VAL A 71 1.67 16.23 -18.03
CA VAL A 71 1.05 17.54 -17.82
C VAL A 71 0.50 18.12 -19.10
N GLU A 72 1.26 18.06 -20.20
CA GLU A 72 0.86 18.61 -21.50
C GLU A 72 -0.44 17.97 -22.04
N THR A 73 -0.53 16.63 -21.98
CA THR A 73 -1.73 15.90 -22.40
C THR A 73 -2.92 16.22 -21.52
N LEU A 74 -2.70 16.26 -20.20
CA LEU A 74 -3.77 16.57 -19.25
C LEU A 74 -4.26 18.01 -19.42
N GLU A 75 -3.37 18.97 -19.64
CA GLU A 75 -3.77 20.35 -19.91
C GLU A 75 -4.64 20.47 -21.18
N ARG A 76 -4.27 19.75 -22.27
CA ARG A 76 -5.08 19.71 -23.50
C ARG A 76 -6.46 19.10 -23.28
N ILE A 77 -6.56 18.05 -22.48
CA ILE A 77 -7.84 17.43 -22.12
C ILE A 77 -8.67 18.40 -21.28
N ILE A 78 -8.08 19.04 -20.27
CA ILE A 78 -8.74 20.05 -19.44
C ILE A 78 -9.21 21.24 -20.28
N GLU A 79 -8.38 21.71 -21.21
CA GLU A 79 -8.76 22.78 -22.12
C GLU A 79 -9.98 22.44 -22.98
N LYS A 80 -10.03 21.21 -23.51
CA LYS A 80 -11.09 20.73 -24.40
C LYS A 80 -12.40 20.43 -23.64
N GLU A 81 -12.31 19.68 -22.54
CA GLU A 81 -13.47 19.17 -21.81
C GLU A 81 -13.99 20.13 -20.74
N ARG A 82 -13.15 21.06 -20.25
CA ARG A 82 -13.48 22.04 -19.20
C ARG A 82 -14.16 21.39 -17.98
N PRO A 83 -13.54 20.38 -17.36
CA PRO A 83 -14.12 19.75 -16.17
C PRO A 83 -14.22 20.76 -15.02
N ASP A 84 -15.29 20.66 -14.21
CA ASP A 84 -15.44 21.49 -13.01
C ASP A 84 -14.50 21.06 -11.90
N ALA A 85 -14.14 19.76 -11.86
CA ALA A 85 -13.29 19.21 -10.83
C ALA A 85 -12.34 18.12 -11.35
N LEU A 86 -11.26 17.90 -10.59
CA LEU A 86 -10.27 16.83 -10.76
C LEU A 86 -10.26 15.93 -9.52
N LEU A 87 -10.41 14.61 -9.71
CA LEU A 87 -10.32 13.60 -8.66
C LEU A 87 -9.08 12.71 -8.89
N PRO A 88 -7.95 12.90 -8.16
CA PRO A 88 -6.73 12.16 -8.37
C PRO A 88 -6.55 10.94 -7.48
N THR A 89 -7.29 10.84 -6.38
CA THR A 89 -7.00 9.94 -5.25
C THR A 89 -7.24 8.45 -5.54
N LEU A 90 -7.61 8.10 -6.77
CA LEU A 90 -7.95 6.74 -7.19
C LEU A 90 -7.02 6.18 -8.28
N GLY A 91 -6.11 7.01 -8.79
CA GLY A 91 -5.14 6.65 -9.84
C GLY A 91 -3.71 6.40 -9.33
N GLY A 92 -3.56 6.08 -8.05
CA GLY A 92 -2.26 5.78 -7.44
C GLY A 92 -1.31 6.99 -7.41
N GLN A 93 -0.03 6.68 -7.25
CA GLN A 93 1.03 7.70 -7.16
C GLN A 93 1.15 8.56 -8.43
N THR A 94 0.95 7.94 -9.59
CA THR A 94 1.01 8.65 -10.88
C THR A 94 0.01 9.80 -10.92
N ALA A 95 -1.23 9.56 -10.55
CA ALA A 95 -2.28 10.59 -10.55
C ALA A 95 -1.99 11.71 -9.52
N LEU A 96 -1.51 11.37 -8.32
CA LEU A 96 -1.14 12.38 -7.31
C LEU A 96 0.00 13.27 -7.78
N ASN A 97 1.09 12.69 -8.28
CA ASN A 97 2.25 13.43 -8.75
C ASN A 97 1.89 14.39 -9.90
N LEU A 98 1.07 13.92 -10.85
CA LEU A 98 0.59 14.77 -11.95
C LEU A 98 -0.31 15.89 -11.46
N THR A 99 -1.15 15.63 -10.48
CA THR A 99 -2.04 16.64 -9.90
C THR A 99 -1.26 17.75 -9.21
N VAL A 100 -0.22 17.40 -8.44
CA VAL A 100 0.65 18.39 -7.81
C VAL A 100 1.34 19.26 -8.87
N LYS A 101 1.86 18.66 -9.96
CA LYS A 101 2.45 19.41 -11.07
C LYS A 101 1.45 20.32 -11.77
N LEU A 102 0.25 19.84 -12.10
CA LEU A 102 -0.82 20.66 -12.69
C LEU A 102 -1.19 21.86 -11.80
N TYR A 103 -1.19 21.67 -10.50
CA TYR A 103 -1.42 22.76 -9.54
C TYR A 103 -0.26 23.76 -9.51
N GLU A 104 0.98 23.28 -9.40
CA GLU A 104 2.18 24.13 -9.33
C GLU A 104 2.44 24.92 -10.62
N GLU A 105 2.11 24.33 -11.78
CA GLU A 105 2.18 25.00 -13.09
C GLU A 105 0.98 25.93 -13.35
N GLY A 106 0.04 26.03 -12.39
CA GLY A 106 -1.12 26.93 -12.49
C GLY A 106 -2.21 26.48 -13.47
N VAL A 107 -2.15 25.26 -13.99
CA VAL A 107 -3.12 24.73 -14.96
C VAL A 107 -4.52 24.65 -14.34
N LEU A 108 -4.64 24.18 -13.11
CA LEU A 108 -5.93 24.09 -12.44
C LEU A 108 -6.59 25.45 -12.28
N ASP A 109 -5.83 26.46 -11.87
CA ASP A 109 -6.34 27.84 -11.70
C ASP A 109 -6.69 28.47 -13.07
N LYS A 110 -5.86 28.28 -14.09
CA LYS A 110 -6.08 28.77 -15.45
C LYS A 110 -7.42 28.34 -16.00
N TYR A 111 -7.81 27.09 -15.75
CA TYR A 111 -9.06 26.53 -16.25
C TYR A 111 -10.18 26.44 -15.19
N ARG A 112 -9.93 26.94 -13.98
CA ARG A 112 -10.86 26.95 -12.83
C ARG A 112 -11.32 25.55 -12.42
N VAL A 113 -10.44 24.57 -12.50
CA VAL A 113 -10.71 23.19 -12.10
C VAL A 113 -10.50 23.02 -10.60
N LYS A 114 -11.53 22.57 -9.88
CA LYS A 114 -11.47 22.35 -8.43
C LYS A 114 -10.84 21.01 -8.13
N LEU A 115 -9.84 20.96 -7.25
CA LEU A 115 -9.30 19.70 -6.76
C LEU A 115 -10.25 19.13 -5.69
N ILE A 116 -10.62 17.86 -5.84
CA ILE A 116 -11.51 17.12 -4.91
C ILE A 116 -10.86 15.81 -4.48
N GLY A 117 -11.28 15.25 -3.35
CA GLY A 117 -10.71 14.03 -2.76
C GLY A 117 -9.63 14.34 -1.74
N ALA A 118 -8.50 14.87 -2.14
CA ALA A 118 -7.46 15.38 -1.25
C ALA A 118 -6.94 16.73 -1.76
N ASN A 119 -6.65 17.66 -0.87
CA ASN A 119 -6.02 18.92 -1.22
C ASN A 119 -4.50 18.76 -1.37
N VAL A 120 -3.84 19.73 -2.03
CA VAL A 120 -2.40 19.66 -2.31
C VAL A 120 -1.57 19.62 -1.03
N ASP A 121 -1.98 20.32 0.02
CA ASP A 121 -1.25 20.32 1.29
C ASP A 121 -1.30 18.95 1.97
N ALA A 122 -2.45 18.28 1.96
CA ALA A 122 -2.59 16.92 2.46
C ALA A 122 -1.76 15.92 1.63
N ILE A 123 -1.74 16.08 0.31
CA ILE A 123 -0.91 15.25 -0.56
C ILE A 123 0.58 15.47 -0.22
N LYS A 124 1.04 16.71 -0.15
CA LYS A 124 2.44 17.03 0.20
C LYS A 124 2.83 16.52 1.59
N LYS A 125 1.99 16.73 2.60
CA LYS A 125 2.25 16.21 3.96
C LYS A 125 2.32 14.68 4.01
N GLY A 126 1.50 13.97 3.23
CA GLY A 126 1.50 12.51 3.20
C GLY A 126 2.67 11.91 2.42
N GLU A 127 3.13 12.58 1.35
CA GLU A 127 4.11 12.04 0.42
C GLU A 127 5.55 12.54 0.69
N ASP A 128 5.71 13.77 1.21
CA ASP A 128 7.01 14.29 1.62
C ASP A 128 7.37 13.78 3.01
N ARG A 129 8.44 13.02 3.09
CA ARG A 129 8.84 12.33 4.32
C ARG A 129 9.22 13.28 5.46
N GLU A 130 9.80 14.43 5.14
CA GLU A 130 10.17 15.42 6.16
C GLU A 130 8.93 16.13 6.70
N LEU A 131 8.00 16.52 5.81
CA LEU A 131 6.71 17.09 6.21
C LEU A 131 5.87 16.07 7.00
N PHE A 132 5.86 14.81 6.57
CA PHE A 132 5.20 13.73 7.28
C PHE A 132 5.75 13.57 8.70
N LYS A 133 7.08 13.46 8.84
CA LYS A 133 7.74 13.34 10.15
C LYS A 133 7.40 14.51 11.06
N LYS A 134 7.49 15.74 10.57
CA LYS A 134 7.11 16.95 11.34
C LYS A 134 5.64 16.92 11.77
N SER A 135 4.75 16.42 10.90
CA SER A 135 3.33 16.26 11.23
C SER A 135 3.13 15.22 12.33
N MET A 136 3.86 14.10 12.30
CA MET A 136 3.80 13.08 13.36
C MET A 136 4.33 13.61 14.69
N GLU A 137 5.48 14.29 14.68
CA GLU A 137 6.05 14.93 15.88
C GLU A 137 5.07 15.92 16.52
N LYS A 138 4.35 16.70 15.72
CA LYS A 138 3.35 17.66 16.21
C LYS A 138 2.20 17.02 17.01
N ILE A 139 1.80 15.81 16.66
CA ILE A 139 0.76 15.04 17.39
C ILE A 139 1.36 14.06 18.40
N GLY A 140 2.65 14.13 18.66
CA GLY A 140 3.33 13.31 19.67
C GLY A 140 3.59 11.86 19.25
N LEU A 141 3.48 11.56 17.98
CA LEU A 141 3.80 10.24 17.42
C LEU A 141 5.24 10.18 16.92
N ARG A 142 5.84 8.98 16.97
CA ARG A 142 7.21 8.75 16.57
C ARG A 142 7.27 8.10 15.18
N CYS A 143 8.17 8.62 14.35
CA CYS A 143 8.66 7.95 13.16
C CYS A 143 10.08 7.42 13.40
N PRO A 144 10.59 6.50 12.56
CA PRO A 144 11.99 6.12 12.57
C PRO A 144 12.91 7.36 12.44
N TYR A 145 14.03 7.36 13.14
CA TYR A 145 15.00 8.42 12.97
C TYR A 145 15.52 8.40 11.53
N SER A 146 15.47 9.52 10.87
CA SER A 146 15.84 9.63 9.46
C SER A 146 16.40 11.01 9.13
N LYS A 147 17.26 11.06 8.12
CA LYS A 147 17.79 12.31 7.57
C LYS A 147 17.88 12.21 6.04
N ALA A 148 17.36 13.24 5.36
CA ALA A 148 17.55 13.41 3.92
C ALA A 148 19.00 13.85 3.64
N VAL A 149 19.62 13.27 2.63
CA VAL A 149 21.00 13.53 2.23
C VAL A 149 21.12 13.53 0.71
N HIS A 150 22.06 14.31 0.19
CA HIS A 150 22.30 14.51 -1.25
C HIS A 150 23.67 13.99 -1.71
N SER A 151 24.45 13.42 -0.81
CA SER A 151 25.75 12.83 -1.12
C SER A 151 26.04 11.57 -0.31
N VAL A 152 26.98 10.76 -0.79
CA VAL A 152 27.44 9.56 -0.09
C VAL A 152 28.13 9.93 1.21
N GLU A 153 28.89 11.02 1.22
CA GLU A 153 29.60 11.52 2.39
C GLU A 153 28.64 11.89 3.53
N GLU A 154 27.56 12.60 3.19
CA GLU A 154 26.50 12.91 4.17
C GLU A 154 25.83 11.65 4.70
N ALA A 155 25.59 10.64 3.84
CA ALA A 155 25.01 9.37 4.26
C ALA A 155 25.92 8.64 5.26
N LEU A 156 27.23 8.62 5.02
CA LEU A 156 28.20 8.02 5.92
C LEU A 156 28.28 8.75 7.27
N ASP A 157 28.15 10.08 7.27
CA ASP A 157 28.13 10.86 8.51
C ASP A 157 26.87 10.62 9.33
N VAL A 158 25.72 10.50 8.69
CA VAL A 158 24.46 10.15 9.35
C VAL A 158 24.52 8.76 9.96
N ALA A 159 25.13 7.80 9.25
CA ALA A 159 25.29 6.42 9.70
C ALA A 159 26.09 6.28 11.01
N LYS A 160 27.07 7.16 11.26
CA LYS A 160 27.85 7.17 12.51
C LYS A 160 26.98 7.40 13.75
N ASN A 161 25.86 8.11 13.58
CA ASN A 161 24.93 8.43 14.67
C ASN A 161 23.79 7.40 14.81
N ILE A 162 23.36 6.78 13.70
CA ILE A 162 22.26 5.81 13.68
C ILE A 162 22.75 4.42 14.08
N GLY A 163 23.92 3.99 13.57
CA GLY A 163 24.36 2.59 13.64
C GLY A 163 23.72 1.73 12.55
N PHE A 164 24.11 0.45 12.49
CA PHE A 164 23.62 -0.51 11.51
C PHE A 164 22.68 -1.54 12.14
N PRO A 165 21.73 -2.12 11.35
CA PRO A 165 21.47 -1.87 9.93
C PRO A 165 20.80 -0.53 9.65
N ILE A 166 20.95 -0.01 8.41
CA ILE A 166 20.41 1.26 7.94
C ILE A 166 19.55 1.00 6.72
N ILE A 167 18.40 1.68 6.64
CA ILE A 167 17.55 1.68 5.43
C ILE A 167 17.87 2.92 4.60
N ILE A 168 18.02 2.72 3.29
CA ILE A 168 18.19 3.76 2.29
C ILE A 168 16.91 3.79 1.46
N ARG A 169 16.31 4.96 1.33
CA ARG A 169 15.08 5.16 0.53
C ARG A 169 15.27 6.35 -0.41
N PRO A 170 15.33 6.14 -1.73
CA PRO A 170 15.35 7.23 -2.69
C PRO A 170 14.04 8.03 -2.63
N ALA A 171 14.17 9.37 -2.76
CA ALA A 171 13.00 10.24 -2.80
C ALA A 171 12.22 10.08 -4.12
N PHE A 172 10.90 10.21 -4.04
CA PHE A 172 9.97 10.19 -5.18
C PHE A 172 9.99 8.90 -6.03
N THR A 173 10.28 7.74 -5.43
CA THR A 173 10.25 6.44 -6.10
C THR A 173 8.99 5.65 -5.75
N LEU A 174 8.58 4.76 -6.67
CA LEU A 174 7.39 3.92 -6.52
C LEU A 174 7.75 2.50 -6.08
N GLY A 175 6.94 1.90 -5.20
CA GLY A 175 7.08 0.48 -4.81
C GLY A 175 8.41 0.13 -4.17
N GLY A 176 9.05 1.08 -3.48
CA GLY A 176 10.37 0.89 -2.86
C GLY A 176 11.53 0.82 -3.84
N THR A 177 11.35 1.26 -5.09
CA THR A 177 12.42 1.24 -6.11
C THR A 177 13.68 1.92 -5.62
N GLY A 178 14.83 1.22 -5.70
CA GLY A 178 16.11 1.69 -5.24
C GLY A 178 16.31 1.64 -3.72
N SER A 179 15.28 1.29 -2.94
CA SER A 179 15.41 1.10 -1.50
C SER A 179 16.27 -0.13 -1.20
N ALA A 180 17.11 -0.02 -0.17
CA ALA A 180 18.04 -1.07 0.23
C ALA A 180 18.35 -1.01 1.72
N ILE A 181 18.92 -2.09 2.23
CA ILE A 181 19.38 -2.20 3.62
C ILE A 181 20.90 -2.37 3.60
N ALA A 182 21.60 -1.49 4.31
CA ALA A 182 23.03 -1.57 4.51
C ALA A 182 23.35 -2.11 5.90
N TYR A 183 24.27 -3.07 5.99
CA TYR A 183 24.70 -3.68 7.26
C TYR A 183 26.09 -3.19 7.73
N ASN A 184 26.78 -2.45 6.87
CA ASN A 184 28.11 -1.88 7.15
C ASN A 184 28.38 -0.65 6.25
N PHE A 185 29.48 0.04 6.49
CA PHE A 185 29.86 1.26 5.75
C PHE A 185 30.17 1.00 4.27
N GLU A 186 30.75 -0.13 3.91
CA GLU A 186 31.05 -0.49 2.51
C GLU A 186 29.75 -0.66 1.70
N GLU A 187 28.80 -1.41 2.25
CA GLU A 187 27.49 -1.57 1.64
C GLU A 187 26.75 -0.24 1.55
N LEU A 188 26.76 0.57 2.63
CA LEU A 188 26.12 1.87 2.65
C LEU A 188 26.63 2.77 1.53
N LYS A 189 27.94 2.81 1.29
CA LYS A 189 28.53 3.62 0.21
C LYS A 189 27.97 3.24 -1.16
N ILE A 190 27.97 1.94 -1.48
CA ILE A 190 27.47 1.42 -2.79
C ILE A 190 25.98 1.68 -2.94
N LEU A 191 25.21 1.40 -1.88
CA LEU A 191 23.75 1.51 -1.92
C LEU A 191 23.27 2.96 -1.90
N ALA A 192 23.98 3.85 -1.20
CA ALA A 192 23.69 5.29 -1.21
C ALA A 192 23.92 5.89 -2.60
N GLU A 193 25.05 5.58 -3.27
CA GLU A 193 25.31 6.01 -4.64
C GLU A 193 24.21 5.53 -5.61
N ARG A 194 23.83 4.25 -5.52
CA ARG A 194 22.73 3.68 -6.31
C ARG A 194 21.39 4.36 -6.02
N GLY A 195 21.11 4.65 -4.76
CA GLY A 195 19.88 5.31 -4.33
C GLY A 195 19.79 6.75 -4.83
N LEU A 196 20.89 7.52 -4.73
CA LEU A 196 20.98 8.88 -5.25
C LEU A 196 20.73 8.92 -6.76
N ASN A 197 21.32 7.99 -7.51
CA ASN A 197 21.09 7.86 -8.96
C ASN A 197 19.66 7.44 -9.33
N ALA A 198 18.96 6.73 -8.46
CA ALA A 198 17.57 6.32 -8.68
C ALA A 198 16.56 7.44 -8.36
N SER A 199 16.94 8.43 -7.57
CA SER A 199 16.10 9.56 -7.19
C SER A 199 16.09 10.63 -8.28
N MET A 200 14.90 11.11 -8.63
CA MET A 200 14.75 12.19 -9.63
C MET A 200 15.33 13.54 -9.19
N ILE A 201 15.53 13.73 -7.88
CA ILE A 201 16.07 14.97 -7.29
C ILE A 201 17.42 14.74 -6.59
N ASN A 202 18.06 13.59 -6.85
CA ASN A 202 19.34 13.21 -6.25
C ASN A 202 19.33 13.29 -4.71
N GLU A 203 18.28 12.78 -4.10
CA GLU A 203 18.06 12.74 -2.65
C GLU A 203 17.74 11.33 -2.18
N ILE A 204 18.37 10.90 -1.09
CA ILE A 204 18.00 9.68 -0.36
C ILE A 204 17.71 9.99 1.10
N LEU A 205 16.78 9.27 1.67
CA LEU A 205 16.58 9.20 3.10
C LEU A 205 17.47 8.09 3.68
N VAL A 206 18.27 8.43 4.67
CA VAL A 206 19.05 7.49 5.51
C VAL A 206 18.30 7.32 6.82
N GLU A 207 17.82 6.12 7.11
CA GLU A 207 16.85 5.85 8.16
C GLU A 207 17.30 4.69 9.06
N GLU A 208 17.01 4.79 10.36
CA GLU A 208 17.20 3.67 11.30
C GLU A 208 16.35 2.48 10.86
N SER A 209 16.90 1.29 11.03
CA SER A 209 16.21 0.07 10.62
C SER A 209 15.33 -0.48 11.74
N LEU A 210 14.09 -0.77 11.38
CA LEU A 210 13.15 -1.49 12.23
C LEU A 210 13.01 -2.96 11.81
N ILE A 211 14.06 -3.54 11.18
CA ILE A 211 14.05 -4.95 10.79
C ILE A 211 13.67 -5.82 11.99
N GLY A 212 12.75 -6.76 11.77
CA GLY A 212 12.27 -7.67 12.80
C GLY A 212 11.08 -7.14 13.61
N TRP A 213 10.72 -5.85 13.49
CA TRP A 213 9.48 -5.35 14.06
C TRP A 213 8.28 -5.87 13.27
N LYS A 214 7.16 -6.11 13.94
CA LYS A 214 5.90 -6.48 13.28
C LYS A 214 5.35 -5.29 12.51
N GLU A 215 4.66 -5.58 11.41
CA GLU A 215 4.04 -4.56 10.57
C GLU A 215 2.53 -4.69 10.55
N PHE A 216 1.84 -3.58 10.81
CA PHE A 216 0.39 -3.46 10.78
C PHE A 216 -0.03 -2.31 9.89
N GLU A 217 -1.14 -2.51 9.19
CA GLU A 217 -1.76 -1.49 8.34
C GLU A 217 -3.20 -1.25 8.77
N PHE A 218 -3.62 0.01 8.70
CA PHE A 218 -5.00 0.42 8.96
C PHE A 218 -5.54 1.15 7.73
N GLU A 219 -6.64 0.64 7.20
CA GLU A 219 -7.42 1.33 6.18
C GLU A 219 -8.42 2.25 6.86
N VAL A 220 -8.27 3.54 6.66
CA VAL A 220 -9.00 4.58 7.38
C VAL A 220 -9.75 5.46 6.40
N MET A 221 -10.99 5.82 6.71
CA MET A 221 -11.74 6.82 5.96
C MET A 221 -12.18 7.97 6.86
N ARG A 222 -12.14 9.19 6.32
CA ARG A 222 -12.61 10.39 6.99
C ARG A 222 -13.42 11.27 6.05
N ASP A 223 -14.45 11.91 6.58
CA ASP A 223 -15.27 12.87 5.85
C ASP A 223 -15.10 14.31 6.39
N LYS A 224 -15.70 15.27 5.68
CA LYS A 224 -15.64 16.70 6.01
C LYS A 224 -16.30 17.10 7.34
N LYS A 225 -17.14 16.21 7.94
CA LYS A 225 -17.73 16.40 9.26
C LYS A 225 -16.90 15.76 10.39
N ASP A 226 -15.70 15.27 10.06
CA ASP A 226 -14.82 14.54 10.97
C ASP A 226 -15.38 13.19 11.45
N ASN A 227 -16.31 12.58 10.72
CA ASN A 227 -16.59 11.16 10.92
C ASN A 227 -15.39 10.34 10.42
N VAL A 228 -14.88 9.46 11.28
CA VAL A 228 -13.74 8.59 10.96
C VAL A 228 -14.12 7.13 11.16
N VAL A 229 -13.73 6.28 10.22
CA VAL A 229 -13.99 4.85 10.23
C VAL A 229 -12.69 4.10 9.97
N ILE A 230 -12.35 3.15 10.83
CA ILE A 230 -11.35 2.12 10.54
C ILE A 230 -12.05 1.01 9.76
N VAL A 231 -11.77 0.95 8.46
CA VAL A 231 -12.42 -0.04 7.58
C VAL A 231 -11.86 -1.43 7.83
N CYS A 232 -10.53 -1.52 8.03
CA CYS A 232 -9.86 -2.79 8.22
C CYS A 232 -8.52 -2.61 8.93
N SER A 233 -8.18 -3.52 9.83
CA SER A 233 -6.82 -3.73 10.31
C SER A 233 -6.19 -4.91 9.59
N ILE A 234 -4.94 -4.78 9.19
CA ILE A 234 -4.18 -5.79 8.44
C ILE A 234 -2.88 -6.06 9.19
N GLU A 235 -2.50 -7.32 9.28
CA GLU A 235 -1.21 -7.75 9.83
C GLU A 235 -0.39 -8.42 8.74
N ASN A 236 0.87 -8.02 8.60
CA ASN A 236 1.83 -8.62 7.70
C ASN A 236 2.58 -9.76 8.40
N PHE A 237 2.73 -10.91 7.74
CA PHE A 237 3.46 -12.06 8.29
C PHE A 237 4.95 -11.83 8.32
N ASP A 238 5.47 -11.24 7.23
CA ASP A 238 6.86 -10.88 7.18
C ASP A 238 7.08 -9.64 8.05
N PRO A 239 8.13 -9.63 8.87
CA PRO A 239 8.46 -8.45 9.65
C PRO A 239 8.96 -7.33 8.76
N MET A 240 9.12 -6.13 9.34
CA MET A 240 9.77 -4.99 8.69
C MET A 240 11.05 -5.41 8.00
N GLY A 241 11.25 -4.92 6.78
CA GLY A 241 12.33 -5.30 5.87
C GLY A 241 11.87 -6.03 4.61
N VAL A 242 10.63 -6.54 4.60
CA VAL A 242 9.94 -7.05 3.42
C VAL A 242 8.82 -6.07 3.07
N HIS A 243 8.68 -5.74 1.78
CA HIS A 243 7.64 -4.84 1.32
C HIS A 243 6.24 -5.44 1.55
N THR A 244 5.27 -4.66 2.03
CA THR A 244 3.90 -5.12 2.35
C THR A 244 3.21 -5.84 1.19
N GLY A 245 3.45 -5.41 -0.05
CA GLY A 245 2.95 -6.08 -1.26
C GLY A 245 3.47 -7.50 -1.44
N ASP A 246 4.66 -7.79 -0.94
CA ASP A 246 5.32 -9.10 -1.03
C ASP A 246 5.09 -9.98 0.19
N SER A 247 4.50 -9.44 1.25
CA SER A 247 4.15 -10.19 2.47
C SER A 247 2.82 -10.94 2.32
N ILE A 248 2.72 -12.08 2.99
CA ILE A 248 1.43 -12.70 3.30
C ILE A 248 0.74 -11.80 4.33
N THR A 249 -0.51 -11.45 4.10
CA THR A 249 -1.26 -10.58 5.01
C THR A 249 -2.53 -11.23 5.51
N VAL A 250 -2.94 -10.87 6.70
CA VAL A 250 -4.16 -11.36 7.33
C VAL A 250 -5.02 -10.19 7.84
N ALA A 251 -6.32 -10.29 7.63
CA ALA A 251 -7.30 -9.35 8.12
C ALA A 251 -8.47 -10.11 8.81
N PRO A 252 -8.96 -9.63 9.96
CA PRO A 252 -8.37 -8.57 10.78
C PRO A 252 -7.01 -8.99 11.40
N ALA A 253 -6.23 -8.04 11.91
CA ALA A 253 -4.99 -8.33 12.64
C ALA A 253 -5.23 -9.35 13.75
N GLN A 254 -4.36 -10.36 13.85
CA GLN A 254 -4.57 -11.54 14.71
C GLN A 254 -3.79 -11.48 16.03
N THR A 255 -2.66 -10.75 16.06
CA THR A 255 -1.72 -10.81 17.20
C THR A 255 -1.73 -9.55 18.08
N LEU A 256 -2.59 -8.58 17.78
CA LEU A 256 -2.82 -7.42 18.64
C LEU A 256 -3.84 -7.81 19.74
N THR A 257 -3.56 -7.43 20.98
CA THR A 257 -4.59 -7.38 22.01
C THR A 257 -5.56 -6.24 21.71
N ASP A 258 -6.78 -6.29 22.25
CA ASP A 258 -7.75 -5.20 22.07
C ASP A 258 -7.20 -3.83 22.50
N LYS A 259 -6.49 -3.76 23.62
CA LYS A 259 -5.83 -2.53 24.10
C LYS A 259 -4.80 -2.00 23.10
N GLN A 260 -3.98 -2.88 22.51
CA GLN A 260 -2.99 -2.49 21.50
C GLN A 260 -3.66 -2.02 20.23
N TYR A 261 -4.71 -2.71 19.79
CA TYR A 261 -5.52 -2.31 18.65
C TYR A 261 -6.10 -0.90 18.85
N GLN A 262 -6.71 -0.62 20.02
CA GLN A 262 -7.29 0.70 20.31
C GLN A 262 -6.23 1.81 20.28
N ILE A 263 -5.03 1.57 20.79
CA ILE A 263 -3.93 2.55 20.75
C ILE A 263 -3.52 2.86 19.29
N LEU A 264 -3.37 1.84 18.44
CA LEU A 264 -3.04 2.05 17.02
C LEU A 264 -4.20 2.70 16.26
N ARG A 265 -5.43 2.34 16.60
CA ARG A 265 -6.65 2.95 16.06
C ARG A 265 -6.72 4.44 16.37
N ASP A 266 -6.50 4.82 17.61
CA ASP A 266 -6.49 6.23 18.02
C ASP A 266 -5.38 7.01 17.33
N ALA A 267 -4.18 6.42 17.23
CA ALA A 267 -3.08 7.00 16.46
C ALA A 267 -3.46 7.20 14.98
N ALA A 268 -4.11 6.21 14.35
CA ALA A 268 -4.54 6.31 12.96
C ALA A 268 -5.55 7.44 12.74
N ILE A 269 -6.45 7.65 13.68
CA ILE A 269 -7.43 8.74 13.65
C ILE A 269 -6.72 10.11 13.78
N GLU A 270 -5.77 10.25 14.69
CA GLU A 270 -4.99 11.48 14.83
C GLU A 270 -4.14 11.77 13.59
N ILE A 271 -3.54 10.74 12.97
CA ILE A 271 -2.74 10.87 11.76
C ILE A 271 -3.58 11.42 10.61
N ILE A 272 -4.74 10.81 10.31
CA ILE A 272 -5.56 11.26 9.17
C ILE A 272 -6.07 12.70 9.37
N ARG A 273 -6.32 13.09 10.62
CA ARG A 273 -6.70 14.47 10.97
C ARG A 273 -5.55 15.44 10.74
N GLU A 274 -4.35 15.15 11.25
CA GLU A 274 -3.18 16.04 11.11
C GLU A 274 -2.73 16.19 9.66
N ILE A 275 -2.75 15.11 8.87
CA ILE A 275 -2.43 15.17 7.44
C ILE A 275 -3.49 15.99 6.69
N GLY A 276 -4.74 15.94 7.12
CA GLY A 276 -5.81 16.76 6.56
C GLY A 276 -6.55 16.11 5.40
N VAL A 277 -6.59 14.78 5.32
CA VAL A 277 -7.49 14.08 4.41
C VAL A 277 -8.91 14.18 4.96
N GLU A 278 -9.80 14.87 4.25
CA GLU A 278 -11.16 15.18 4.70
C GLU A 278 -12.26 14.53 3.86
N THR A 279 -11.92 13.95 2.73
CA THR A 279 -12.91 13.39 1.80
C THR A 279 -12.35 12.16 1.11
N GLY A 280 -11.90 11.18 1.87
CA GLY A 280 -11.36 9.98 1.26
C GLY A 280 -10.84 8.94 2.22
N GLY A 281 -10.24 7.91 1.63
CA GLY A 281 -9.57 6.83 2.32
C GLY A 281 -8.05 6.96 2.29
N SER A 282 -7.42 6.35 3.26
CA SER A 282 -5.97 6.33 3.43
C SER A 282 -5.52 5.00 4.01
N ASN A 283 -4.32 4.57 3.66
CA ASN A 283 -3.63 3.47 4.31
C ASN A 283 -2.55 4.03 5.24
N ILE A 284 -2.52 3.57 6.49
CA ILE A 284 -1.54 3.98 7.50
C ILE A 284 -0.79 2.74 7.95
N GLN A 285 0.55 2.82 7.96
CA GLN A 285 1.43 1.71 8.31
C GLN A 285 2.15 1.97 9.62
N PHE A 286 2.14 0.96 10.48
CA PHE A 286 2.79 0.96 11.79
C PHE A 286 3.80 -0.18 11.90
N ALA A 287 4.98 0.13 12.45
CA ALA A 287 5.90 -0.87 12.97
C ALA A 287 5.69 -1.03 14.48
N VAL A 288 5.59 -2.26 14.96
CA VAL A 288 5.39 -2.57 16.38
C VAL A 288 6.49 -3.52 16.86
N ASN A 289 7.16 -3.13 17.95
CA ASN A 289 8.20 -3.94 18.56
C ASN A 289 7.62 -5.28 19.07
N PRO A 290 8.18 -6.44 18.67
CA PRO A 290 7.63 -7.74 19.03
C PRO A 290 7.79 -8.12 20.52
N GLU A 291 8.78 -7.55 21.23
CA GLU A 291 9.07 -7.88 22.62
C GLU A 291 8.32 -7.00 23.62
N LYS A 292 8.18 -5.72 23.29
CA LYS A 292 7.46 -4.73 24.10
C LYS A 292 6.53 -3.92 23.21
N PHE A 293 5.38 -3.56 23.71
CA PHE A 293 4.45 -2.73 22.93
C PHE A 293 4.98 -1.28 22.83
N GLU A 294 5.79 -1.08 21.83
CA GLU A 294 6.27 0.21 21.35
C GLU A 294 6.02 0.25 19.84
N PHE A 295 5.51 1.36 19.31
CA PHE A 295 5.24 1.47 17.89
C PHE A 295 5.78 2.76 17.28
N MET A 296 6.01 2.71 15.98
CA MET A 296 6.40 3.85 15.14
C MET A 296 5.49 3.92 13.91
N VAL A 297 5.21 5.14 13.47
CA VAL A 297 4.48 5.38 12.23
C VAL A 297 5.47 5.33 11.07
N ILE A 298 5.16 4.53 10.07
CA ILE A 298 6.05 4.34 8.91
C ILE A 298 5.69 5.29 7.78
N GLU A 299 4.43 5.25 7.36
CA GLU A 299 3.92 6.11 6.28
C GLU A 299 2.39 6.17 6.30
N MET A 300 1.86 7.15 5.60
CA MET A 300 0.46 7.24 5.26
C MET A 300 0.32 7.55 3.77
N ASN A 301 -0.53 6.81 3.09
CA ASN A 301 -0.89 7.11 1.70
C ASN A 301 -2.16 7.97 1.70
N PRO A 302 -2.12 9.26 1.30
CA PRO A 302 -3.29 10.17 1.34
C PRO A 302 -4.25 9.92 0.16
N ARG A 303 -4.48 8.67 -0.17
CA ARG A 303 -5.25 8.18 -1.31
C ARG A 303 -5.71 6.74 -1.08
N VAL A 304 -6.61 6.26 -1.92
CA VAL A 304 -6.89 4.83 -2.02
C VAL A 304 -5.61 4.10 -2.45
N SER A 305 -5.27 3.03 -1.74
CA SER A 305 -4.05 2.24 -1.92
C SER A 305 -4.37 0.87 -2.55
N ARG A 306 -3.33 0.06 -2.78
CA ARG A 306 -3.52 -1.34 -3.21
C ARG A 306 -4.26 -2.15 -2.15
N SER A 307 -3.86 -2.01 -0.89
CA SER A 307 -4.52 -2.65 0.25
C SER A 307 -5.98 -2.24 0.41
N SER A 308 -6.36 -1.02 -0.03
CA SER A 308 -7.76 -0.58 0.00
C SER A 308 -8.68 -1.43 -0.89
N ALA A 309 -8.18 -1.89 -2.04
CA ALA A 309 -8.97 -2.80 -2.91
C ALA A 309 -9.19 -4.16 -2.22
N LEU A 310 -8.14 -4.71 -1.60
CA LEU A 310 -8.23 -5.96 -0.83
C LEU A 310 -9.10 -5.80 0.41
N ALA A 311 -8.91 -4.72 1.16
CA ALA A 311 -9.74 -4.40 2.33
C ALA A 311 -11.22 -4.27 1.94
N SER A 312 -11.51 -3.66 0.80
CA SER A 312 -12.88 -3.57 0.28
C SER A 312 -13.49 -4.96 0.02
N LYS A 313 -12.71 -5.89 -0.54
CA LYS A 313 -13.13 -7.27 -0.77
C LYS A 313 -13.22 -8.07 0.53
N ALA A 314 -12.27 -7.86 1.45
CA ALA A 314 -12.23 -8.54 2.74
C ALA A 314 -13.42 -8.16 3.63
N THR A 315 -13.81 -6.90 3.64
CA THR A 315 -14.83 -6.35 4.55
C THR A 315 -16.20 -6.19 3.89
N GLY A 316 -16.25 -6.20 2.54
CA GLY A 316 -17.43 -5.79 1.78
C GLY A 316 -17.69 -4.27 1.79
N PHE A 317 -16.85 -3.47 2.48
CA PHE A 317 -16.96 -2.01 2.54
C PHE A 317 -16.30 -1.39 1.29
N PRO A 318 -17.06 -0.76 0.36
CA PRO A 318 -16.54 -0.36 -0.95
C PRO A 318 -15.78 0.97 -0.88
N ILE A 319 -14.53 0.94 -0.37
CA ILE A 319 -13.70 2.13 -0.09
C ILE A 319 -13.66 3.10 -1.27
N ALA A 320 -13.39 2.63 -2.50
CA ALA A 320 -13.26 3.51 -3.65
C ALA A 320 -14.58 4.22 -4.03
N LYS A 321 -15.71 3.53 -3.95
CA LYS A 321 -17.05 4.14 -4.17
C LYS A 321 -17.36 5.19 -3.12
N ILE A 322 -17.12 4.85 -1.85
CA ILE A 322 -17.38 5.77 -0.74
C ILE A 322 -16.46 6.98 -0.84
N ALA A 323 -15.16 6.80 -1.12
CA ALA A 323 -14.22 7.91 -1.33
C ALA A 323 -14.69 8.86 -2.45
N ALA A 324 -15.19 8.32 -3.56
CA ALA A 324 -15.75 9.12 -4.65
C ALA A 324 -16.99 9.92 -4.20
N LYS A 325 -17.88 9.31 -3.43
CA LYS A 325 -19.07 10.01 -2.87
C LYS A 325 -18.69 11.09 -1.86
N LEU A 326 -17.71 10.83 -1.00
CA LEU A 326 -17.20 11.84 -0.06
C LEU A 326 -16.63 13.05 -0.81
N ALA A 327 -15.86 12.81 -1.89
CA ALA A 327 -15.27 13.88 -2.71
C ALA A 327 -16.32 14.81 -3.34
N VAL A 328 -17.53 14.31 -3.60
CA VAL A 328 -18.62 15.10 -4.18
C VAL A 328 -19.65 15.60 -3.16
N GLY A 329 -19.31 15.55 -1.87
CA GLY A 329 -20.02 16.26 -0.83
C GLY A 329 -20.81 15.44 0.17
N TYR A 330 -20.91 14.13 0.00
CA TYR A 330 -21.51 13.23 0.99
C TYR A 330 -20.66 13.18 2.27
N THR A 331 -21.27 12.72 3.34
CA THR A 331 -20.62 12.34 4.59
C THR A 331 -20.88 10.86 4.89
N LEU A 332 -20.05 10.24 5.71
CA LEU A 332 -20.15 8.80 6.00
C LEU A 332 -21.51 8.41 6.61
N ASP A 333 -22.11 9.29 7.39
CA ASP A 333 -23.44 9.10 7.98
C ASP A 333 -24.59 9.22 6.97
N GLU A 334 -24.35 9.80 5.79
CA GLU A 334 -25.33 9.96 4.71
C GLU A 334 -25.24 8.84 3.66
N ILE A 335 -24.17 8.05 3.64
CA ILE A 335 -23.96 6.97 2.68
C ILE A 335 -24.46 5.66 3.30
N PRO A 336 -25.44 4.95 2.69
CA PRO A 336 -25.87 3.65 3.20
C PRO A 336 -24.75 2.61 3.06
N ASN A 337 -24.60 1.75 4.06
CA ASN A 337 -23.75 0.59 4.00
C ASN A 337 -24.30 -0.42 2.97
N GLU A 338 -23.52 -0.76 1.96
CA GLU A 338 -23.97 -1.64 0.86
C GLU A 338 -24.23 -3.09 1.32
N ILE A 339 -23.65 -3.51 2.47
CA ILE A 339 -23.84 -4.86 3.01
C ILE A 339 -25.14 -4.95 3.79
N THR A 340 -25.27 -4.11 4.82
CA THR A 340 -26.43 -4.13 5.71
C THR A 340 -27.67 -3.47 5.09
N LYS A 341 -27.44 -2.46 4.23
CA LYS A 341 -28.43 -1.57 3.62
C LYS A 341 -29.27 -0.75 4.62
N GLU A 342 -29.07 -0.97 5.90
CA GLU A 342 -29.80 -0.33 6.99
C GLU A 342 -28.93 0.62 7.81
N THR A 343 -27.65 0.31 7.97
CA THR A 343 -26.69 1.14 8.70
C THR A 343 -25.95 2.09 7.76
N PRO A 344 -25.52 3.28 8.23
CA PRO A 344 -24.68 4.17 7.44
C PRO A 344 -23.23 3.66 7.35
N ALA A 345 -22.46 4.19 6.38
CA ALA A 345 -21.04 3.88 6.21
C ALA A 345 -20.15 4.42 7.34
N SER A 346 -20.70 5.19 8.27
CA SER A 346 -20.02 5.63 9.50
C SER A 346 -19.86 4.54 10.57
N PHE A 347 -20.47 3.35 10.37
CA PHE A 347 -20.26 2.20 11.24
C PHE A 347 -19.06 1.40 10.77
N GLU A 348 -18.12 1.14 11.66
CA GLU A 348 -16.93 0.34 11.38
C GLU A 348 -17.32 -1.12 11.06
N PRO A 349 -16.76 -1.72 10.00
CA PRO A 349 -16.95 -3.13 9.74
C PRO A 349 -16.39 -3.99 10.89
N THR A 350 -17.14 -5.00 11.31
CA THR A 350 -16.71 -6.00 12.28
C THR A 350 -16.68 -7.36 11.59
N LEU A 351 -15.49 -7.99 11.55
CA LEU A 351 -15.27 -9.25 10.87
C LEU A 351 -15.32 -10.41 11.88
N ASP A 352 -16.20 -11.37 11.66
CA ASP A 352 -16.27 -12.65 12.40
C ASP A 352 -15.66 -13.82 11.61
N TYR A 353 -14.90 -13.52 10.58
CA TYR A 353 -14.13 -14.44 9.74
C TYR A 353 -12.70 -13.91 9.52
N VAL A 354 -11.85 -14.72 8.94
CA VAL A 354 -10.46 -14.36 8.64
C VAL A 354 -10.24 -14.35 7.15
N VAL A 355 -9.52 -13.33 6.68
CA VAL A 355 -9.11 -13.19 5.29
C VAL A 355 -7.59 -13.26 5.20
N VAL A 356 -7.07 -14.08 4.30
CA VAL A 356 -5.63 -14.20 4.03
C VAL A 356 -5.35 -13.85 2.58
N LYS A 357 -4.38 -12.97 2.37
CA LYS A 357 -3.82 -12.66 1.04
C LYS A 357 -2.43 -13.28 0.94
N ILE A 358 -2.13 -13.96 -0.18
CA ILE A 358 -0.80 -14.47 -0.49
C ILE A 358 -0.34 -13.88 -1.84
N PRO A 359 0.84 -13.26 -1.91
CA PRO A 359 1.36 -12.69 -3.13
C PRO A 359 1.80 -13.77 -4.13
N ARG A 360 1.66 -13.46 -5.43
CA ARG A 360 2.14 -14.28 -6.54
C ARG A 360 3.38 -13.63 -7.15
N PHE A 361 4.44 -14.41 -7.28
CA PHE A 361 5.69 -14.00 -7.91
C PHE A 361 5.86 -14.71 -9.26
N ALA A 362 6.62 -14.11 -10.17
CA ALA A 362 6.88 -14.63 -11.50
C ALA A 362 8.39 -14.90 -11.73
N PHE A 363 9.12 -15.28 -10.69
CA PHE A 363 10.57 -15.56 -10.80
C PHE A 363 10.88 -16.66 -11.82
N GLU A 364 9.95 -17.57 -12.08
CA GLU A 364 10.08 -18.58 -13.14
C GLU A 364 10.19 -17.99 -14.54
N LYS A 365 9.81 -16.74 -14.74
CA LYS A 365 9.97 -16.00 -16.00
C LYS A 365 11.33 -15.28 -16.12
N PHE A 366 12.06 -15.19 -15.03
CA PHE A 366 13.31 -14.44 -14.91
C PHE A 366 14.40 -15.30 -14.25
N PRO A 367 15.00 -16.26 -14.98
CA PRO A 367 15.92 -17.25 -14.40
C PRO A 367 17.15 -16.63 -13.70
N ASP A 368 17.59 -15.46 -14.16
CA ASP A 368 18.77 -14.77 -13.61
C ASP A 368 18.43 -13.94 -12.36
N ALA A 369 17.14 -13.77 -12.03
CA ALA A 369 16.73 -13.02 -10.88
C ALA A 369 16.79 -13.88 -9.60
N LYS A 370 17.46 -13.40 -8.57
CA LYS A 370 17.44 -14.07 -7.25
C LYS A 370 16.02 -14.04 -6.68
N PRO A 371 15.45 -15.19 -6.29
CA PRO A 371 14.12 -15.27 -5.72
C PRO A 371 14.09 -14.87 -4.24
N THR A 372 14.66 -13.70 -3.93
CA THR A 372 14.63 -13.09 -2.60
C THR A 372 13.66 -11.92 -2.59
N ILE A 373 12.96 -11.73 -1.50
CA ILE A 373 12.06 -10.58 -1.27
C ILE A 373 12.70 -9.61 -0.27
N GLY A 374 12.30 -8.36 -0.29
CA GLY A 374 12.92 -7.33 0.53
C GLY A 374 12.13 -6.02 0.48
N THR A 375 12.80 -4.89 0.66
CA THR A 375 12.16 -3.57 0.73
C THR A 375 11.54 -3.10 -0.59
N GLN A 376 11.96 -3.68 -1.72
CA GLN A 376 11.40 -3.39 -3.04
C GLN A 376 10.39 -4.47 -3.43
N MET A 377 9.19 -4.06 -3.85
CA MET A 377 8.14 -4.97 -4.29
C MET A 377 8.52 -5.75 -5.56
N LYS A 378 8.25 -7.06 -5.58
CA LYS A 378 8.54 -7.98 -6.68
C LYS A 378 7.34 -8.83 -7.08
N SER A 379 6.28 -8.87 -6.28
CA SER A 379 5.06 -9.60 -6.61
C SER A 379 4.34 -8.99 -7.81
N VAL A 380 3.73 -9.84 -8.62
CA VAL A 380 3.02 -9.46 -9.86
C VAL A 380 1.51 -9.59 -9.74
N GLY A 381 1.03 -10.18 -8.65
CA GLY A 381 -0.37 -10.41 -8.37
C GLY A 381 -0.53 -11.08 -7.00
N GLU A 382 -1.73 -11.55 -6.72
CA GLU A 382 -2.06 -12.11 -5.43
C GLU A 382 -3.30 -12.99 -5.48
N THR A 383 -3.47 -13.81 -4.47
CA THR A 383 -4.72 -14.51 -4.18
C THR A 383 -5.25 -14.06 -2.82
N MET A 384 -6.56 -14.16 -2.64
CA MET A 384 -7.23 -13.87 -1.38
C MET A 384 -8.21 -15.01 -1.05
N ALA A 385 -8.22 -15.44 0.20
CA ALA A 385 -9.17 -16.43 0.66
C ALA A 385 -9.82 -16.02 1.98
N ILE A 386 -11.09 -16.39 2.12
CA ILE A 386 -11.90 -16.17 3.31
C ILE A 386 -12.15 -17.51 3.98
N GLY A 387 -11.96 -17.58 5.28
CA GLY A 387 -12.22 -18.76 6.11
C GLY A 387 -12.79 -18.36 7.48
N ARG A 388 -13.39 -19.32 8.19
CA ARG A 388 -13.92 -19.09 9.55
C ARG A 388 -12.83 -18.85 10.58
N ASN A 389 -11.62 -19.29 10.26
CA ASN A 389 -10.43 -19.11 11.08
C ASN A 389 -9.18 -19.02 10.19
N PHE A 390 -8.05 -18.63 10.80
CA PHE A 390 -6.79 -18.45 10.10
C PHE A 390 -6.35 -19.70 9.32
N LYS A 391 -6.41 -20.89 9.92
CA LYS A 391 -5.94 -22.14 9.28
C LYS A 391 -6.70 -22.43 7.98
N GLU A 392 -8.03 -22.28 8.01
CA GLU A 392 -8.90 -22.49 6.86
C GLU A 392 -8.58 -21.46 5.74
N ALA A 393 -8.53 -20.17 6.08
CA ALA A 393 -8.26 -19.11 5.14
C ALA A 393 -6.85 -19.25 4.51
N PHE A 394 -5.84 -19.57 5.33
CA PHE A 394 -4.45 -19.74 4.88
C PHE A 394 -4.28 -20.89 3.89
N VAL A 395 -4.79 -22.08 4.24
CA VAL A 395 -4.70 -23.24 3.32
C VAL A 395 -5.46 -22.99 2.03
N LYS A 396 -6.64 -22.38 2.11
CA LYS A 396 -7.43 -21.97 0.94
C LYS A 396 -6.68 -21.00 0.03
N ALA A 397 -6.00 -20.00 0.62
CA ALA A 397 -5.21 -19.03 -0.11
C ALA A 397 -4.01 -19.70 -0.84
N ILE A 398 -3.34 -20.66 -0.19
CA ILE A 398 -2.26 -21.43 -0.83
C ILE A 398 -2.78 -22.22 -2.05
N VAL A 399 -3.92 -22.87 -1.92
CA VAL A 399 -4.57 -23.56 -3.05
C VAL A 399 -4.94 -22.58 -4.16
N GLY A 400 -5.45 -21.40 -3.79
CA GLY A 400 -5.83 -20.33 -4.71
C GLY A 400 -4.68 -19.71 -5.50
N LEU A 401 -3.42 -19.91 -5.09
CA LEU A 401 -2.24 -19.52 -5.89
C LEU A 401 -2.12 -20.29 -7.20
N GLU A 402 -2.72 -21.48 -7.29
CA GLU A 402 -2.72 -22.37 -8.47
C GLU A 402 -1.31 -22.69 -9.01
N THR A 403 -0.31 -22.70 -8.11
CA THR A 403 1.08 -23.03 -8.44
C THR A 403 1.38 -24.54 -8.43
N GLY A 404 0.40 -25.37 -8.10
CA GLY A 404 0.56 -26.80 -7.87
C GLY A 404 1.24 -27.18 -6.55
N LYS A 405 1.75 -26.20 -5.78
CA LYS A 405 2.36 -26.44 -4.47
C LYS A 405 1.25 -26.65 -3.43
N LYS A 406 1.47 -27.62 -2.56
CA LYS A 406 0.57 -27.90 -1.44
C LYS A 406 1.29 -27.66 -0.13
N PHE A 407 0.63 -26.95 0.79
CA PHE A 407 1.23 -26.62 2.09
C PHE A 407 1.70 -27.83 2.89
N PHE A 408 0.96 -28.97 2.77
CA PHE A 408 1.28 -30.19 3.50
C PHE A 408 2.29 -31.09 2.79
N GLU A 409 2.77 -30.74 1.60
CA GLU A 409 3.87 -31.41 0.90
C GLU A 409 5.13 -30.59 1.16
N GLY A 410 6.17 -31.21 1.80
CA GLY A 410 7.46 -30.55 1.99
C GLY A 410 8.16 -30.31 0.64
N MET A 411 9.10 -29.39 0.62
CA MET A 411 9.93 -29.11 -0.57
C MET A 411 11.09 -30.08 -0.71
N LEU A 412 11.62 -30.59 0.40
CA LEU A 412 12.84 -31.40 0.48
C LEU A 412 12.62 -32.80 1.07
N THR A 413 11.51 -33.00 1.76
CA THR A 413 11.24 -34.23 2.52
C THR A 413 10.09 -35.06 1.93
N ASN A 414 9.79 -34.93 0.64
CA ASN A 414 8.70 -35.66 -0.02
C ASN A 414 9.07 -37.09 -0.39
N ASP A 415 10.35 -37.40 -0.60
CA ASP A 415 10.82 -38.75 -0.86
C ASP A 415 11.19 -39.48 0.45
N GLU A 416 11.07 -40.83 0.45
CA GLU A 416 11.38 -41.66 1.63
C GLU A 416 12.88 -41.66 1.98
N ASN A 417 13.74 -41.27 1.02
CA ASN A 417 15.19 -41.27 1.17
C ASN A 417 15.70 -39.97 1.84
N TYR A 418 14.82 -38.99 2.18
CA TYR A 418 15.24 -37.73 2.80
C TYR A 418 16.05 -37.95 4.06
N LYS A 419 15.82 -39.05 4.81
CA LYS A 419 16.53 -39.36 6.06
C LYS A 419 18.02 -39.58 5.87
N SER A 420 18.48 -40.03 4.71
CA SER A 420 19.88 -40.21 4.39
C SER A 420 20.63 -38.91 4.11
N ARG A 421 19.88 -37.81 3.91
CA ARG A 421 20.38 -36.45 3.57
C ARG A 421 19.97 -35.42 4.62
N ILE A 422 19.65 -35.86 5.86
CA ILE A 422 19.00 -35.01 6.86
C ILE A 422 19.85 -33.78 7.24
N GLU A 423 21.18 -33.93 7.29
CA GLU A 423 22.06 -32.80 7.64
C GLU A 423 22.14 -31.77 6.50
N ASP A 424 22.26 -32.19 5.25
CA ASP A 424 22.24 -31.30 4.08
C ASP A 424 20.90 -30.57 3.97
N ILE A 425 19.81 -31.27 4.29
CA ILE A 425 18.46 -30.72 4.31
C ILE A 425 18.32 -29.66 5.42
N LYS A 426 18.85 -29.93 6.62
CA LYS A 426 18.84 -28.94 7.73
C LYS A 426 19.59 -27.68 7.37
N GLU A 427 20.77 -27.79 6.75
CA GLU A 427 21.55 -26.65 6.29
C GLU A 427 20.78 -25.82 5.26
N THR A 428 20.19 -26.52 4.26
CA THR A 428 19.36 -25.85 3.24
C THR A 428 18.15 -25.15 3.88
N ILE A 429 17.45 -25.79 4.81
CA ILE A 429 16.30 -25.22 5.50
C ILE A 429 16.72 -23.98 6.30
N ALA A 430 17.84 -24.04 7.00
CA ALA A 430 18.33 -22.89 7.79
C ALA A 430 18.53 -21.64 6.92
N ILE A 431 19.05 -21.80 5.70
CA ILE A 431 19.18 -20.70 4.73
C ILE A 431 17.81 -20.25 4.24
N LYS A 432 16.96 -21.19 3.82
CA LYS A 432 15.64 -20.90 3.23
C LYS A 432 14.65 -20.25 4.21
N LEU A 433 14.76 -20.56 5.49
CA LEU A 433 13.93 -19.92 6.52
C LEU A 433 14.48 -18.55 6.95
N ARG A 434 15.82 -18.36 6.91
CA ARG A 434 16.45 -17.10 7.30
C ARG A 434 16.28 -16.01 6.24
N GLU A 435 16.52 -16.36 4.97
CA GLU A 435 16.40 -15.42 3.86
C GLU A 435 14.94 -15.29 3.41
N PRO A 436 14.34 -14.06 3.41
CA PRO A 436 13.01 -13.85 2.87
C PRO A 436 12.93 -14.27 1.40
N ASN A 437 12.03 -15.18 1.11
CA ASN A 437 11.80 -15.70 -0.25
C ASN A 437 10.34 -16.17 -0.43
N PRO A 438 9.84 -16.28 -1.65
CA PRO A 438 8.44 -16.64 -1.93
C PRO A 438 8.01 -18.00 -1.40
N ASP A 439 8.96 -18.93 -1.25
CA ASP A 439 8.70 -20.33 -0.88
C ASP A 439 8.93 -20.62 0.61
N ARG A 440 9.36 -19.63 1.38
CA ARG A 440 9.76 -19.80 2.80
C ARG A 440 8.76 -20.61 3.61
N ILE A 441 7.46 -20.33 3.45
CA ILE A 441 6.39 -21.01 4.21
C ILE A 441 6.33 -22.53 3.93
N PHE A 442 6.71 -23.00 2.75
CA PHE A 442 6.68 -24.42 2.41
C PHE A 442 7.82 -25.20 3.08
N TYR A 443 8.94 -24.54 3.41
CA TYR A 443 10.06 -25.14 4.13
C TYR A 443 9.79 -25.36 5.62
N ILE A 444 8.76 -24.72 6.18
CA ILE A 444 8.37 -24.89 7.60
C ILE A 444 8.01 -26.36 7.89
N LYS A 445 7.30 -27.01 6.96
CA LYS A 445 6.99 -28.44 7.12
C LYS A 445 8.23 -29.32 7.09
N ASP A 446 9.16 -29.03 6.20
CA ASP A 446 10.45 -29.76 6.14
C ASP A 446 11.22 -29.57 7.46
N ALA A 447 11.22 -28.37 8.02
CA ALA A 447 11.86 -28.06 9.28
C ALA A 447 11.32 -28.93 10.43
N PHE A 448 9.99 -29.03 10.56
CA PHE A 448 9.37 -29.94 11.55
C PHE A 448 9.71 -31.42 11.29
N LYS A 449 9.73 -31.85 10.03
CA LYS A 449 10.08 -33.23 9.70
C LYS A 449 11.51 -33.63 10.04
N VAL A 450 12.45 -32.67 9.98
CA VAL A 450 13.84 -32.89 10.36
C VAL A 450 14.13 -32.60 11.84
N GLY A 451 13.09 -32.31 12.63
CA GLY A 451 13.11 -32.21 14.07
C GLY A 451 13.39 -30.83 14.65
N LEU A 452 13.28 -29.74 13.85
CA LEU A 452 13.38 -28.37 14.38
C LEU A 452 12.14 -28.04 15.22
N SER A 453 12.35 -27.37 16.33
CA SER A 453 11.29 -26.85 17.19
C SER A 453 10.66 -25.58 16.63
N VAL A 454 9.52 -25.17 17.20
CA VAL A 454 8.84 -23.92 16.85
C VAL A 454 9.77 -22.71 17.09
N ASP A 455 10.50 -22.72 18.21
CA ASP A 455 11.38 -21.61 18.58
C ASP A 455 12.57 -21.48 17.62
N GLU A 456 13.15 -22.60 17.16
CA GLU A 456 14.22 -22.59 16.16
C GLU A 456 13.74 -22.08 14.81
N ILE A 457 12.51 -22.42 14.41
CA ILE A 457 11.90 -21.97 13.14
C ILE A 457 11.56 -20.49 13.21
#